data_db45e80cf01e82b235abd51987880f5e
#
_entry.id   db45e80cf01e82b235abd51987880f5e
#
_cell.length_a   1.000
_cell.length_b   1.000
_cell.length_c   1.000
_cell.angle_alpha   90.00
_cell.angle_beta   90.00
_cell.angle_gamma   90.00
#
_symmetry.space_group_name_H-M   'P 1'
#
loop_
_entity.id
_entity.type
_entity.pdbx_description
1 polymer ?
#
loop_
_entity_poly.entity_id
_entity_poly.type
_entity_poly.pdbx_seq_one_letter_code
_entity_poly.pdbx_strand_id
1 'polypeptide(L)'
;MGSIAQSSQKFTSRMDNDCSNVYGSQFAARSMPAQRLPDHEMPKDIAYQLIKDDLALDDEALKLLAESSNKNIIDHEEYPKSVEIETRCLNILSDLFHSPVSNGSPTAVGTSCIGSSEAIMLAVLAMKKRWKDIRRSEGKDTSKPNIIMSSGVQVCWEKAARYFDIEEKLVPCTETRYVIDPVQAVDLVDENTIGICAILGTTYTGQYEDVRAINSLLVRKGLSTPIHVDAASGGFVAPFVKPELEWDFQLSNVVSINVSGHKYGLVFPGIGWGLWRSPEYLPKDLIFNINYLGADQLNFSLNFSKPASHIIAQYYQLIRLGRSGYTSIMKNLTQTADHLSHQLQEMGFLIMSENGGEGLPVVAFRLSPTQNVFFDEWALARKLREKGWIVPAYTMAADCEKMGMMRVVVRTDFSMARCESLVRDIQAALGALAHLEIQNLQRYQA
;
A
#
# COMPACT_ATOMS: atom_id res chain seq x y z
N MET A 1 38.58 30.42 -29.41
CA MET A 1 37.67 29.28 -29.45
C MET A 1 38.22 28.05 -28.71
N GLY A 2 38.94 28.22 -27.62
CA GLY A 2 39.63 27.12 -26.91
C GLY A 2 39.26 26.92 -25.42
N SER A 3 38.37 27.74 -24.84
CA SER A 3 38.14 27.68 -23.38
C SER A 3 36.77 27.15 -22.96
N ILE A 4 35.82 27.02 -23.87
CA ILE A 4 34.45 26.55 -23.57
C ILE A 4 34.35 25.00 -23.65
N ALA A 5 35.16 24.36 -24.50
CA ALA A 5 35.17 22.90 -24.64
C ALA A 5 35.85 22.16 -23.46
N GLN A 6 36.78 22.81 -22.73
CA GLN A 6 37.44 22.20 -21.57
C GLN A 6 36.63 22.28 -20.28
N SER A 7 35.65 23.20 -20.20
CA SER A 7 34.75 23.25 -19.03
C SER A 7 33.62 22.21 -19.09
N SER A 8 33.15 21.88 -20.29
CA SER A 8 32.11 20.84 -20.46
C SER A 8 32.64 19.42 -20.25
N GLN A 9 33.88 19.13 -20.64
CA GLN A 9 34.48 17.80 -20.38
C GLN A 9 34.83 17.55 -18.90
N LYS A 10 35.15 18.62 -18.12
CA LYS A 10 35.32 18.44 -16.67
C LYS A 10 34.03 18.28 -15.89
N PHE A 11 32.92 18.72 -16.45
CA PHE A 11 31.58 18.55 -15.83
C PHE A 11 31.03 17.15 -16.07
N THR A 12 31.20 16.61 -17.30
CA THR A 12 30.75 15.25 -17.64
C THR A 12 31.58 14.17 -16.97
N SER A 13 32.89 14.34 -16.77
CA SER A 13 33.73 13.34 -16.09
C SER A 13 33.50 13.23 -14.57
N ARG A 14 32.82 14.18 -13.94
CA ARG A 14 32.41 14.10 -12.54
C ARG A 14 31.01 13.45 -12.36
N MET A 15 30.18 13.43 -13.40
CA MET A 15 28.87 12.80 -13.36
C MET A 15 28.93 11.28 -13.58
N ASP A 16 29.91 10.77 -14.34
CA ASP A 16 29.98 9.35 -14.69
C ASP A 16 30.47 8.42 -13.56
N ASN A 17 31.00 8.96 -12.45
CA ASN A 17 31.50 8.15 -11.35
C ASN A 17 30.54 8.00 -10.15
N ASP A 18 29.40 8.71 -10.13
CA ASP A 18 28.45 8.68 -9.00
C ASP A 18 27.13 7.94 -9.30
N CYS A 19 27.02 7.29 -10.46
CA CYS A 19 25.80 6.56 -10.87
C CYS A 19 25.58 5.20 -10.18
N SER A 20 26.33 4.84 -9.15
CA SER A 20 26.18 3.54 -8.48
C SER A 20 25.23 3.51 -7.28
N ASN A 21 24.67 4.65 -6.85
CA ASN A 21 23.71 4.72 -5.75
C ASN A 21 22.31 5.07 -6.24
N VAL A 22 21.55 4.07 -6.59
CA VAL A 22 20.23 4.15 -7.24
C VAL A 22 19.12 4.73 -6.35
N TYR A 23 19.30 4.85 -5.05
CA TYR A 23 18.24 5.30 -4.14
C TYR A 23 18.82 6.16 -3.01
N GLY A 24 18.75 7.43 -3.17
CA GLY A 24 19.14 8.42 -2.17
C GLY A 24 19.89 9.56 -2.82
N SER A 25 19.15 10.54 -3.33
CA SER A 25 19.75 11.73 -3.92
C SER A 25 20.65 12.42 -2.90
N GLN A 26 21.96 12.41 -3.13
CA GLN A 26 22.91 13.22 -2.37
C GLN A 26 22.67 14.73 -2.58
N PHE A 27 21.72 15.09 -3.43
CA PHE A 27 21.40 16.45 -3.85
C PHE A 27 20.20 17.07 -3.14
N ALA A 28 19.52 16.35 -2.24
CA ALA A 28 18.42 16.88 -1.43
C ALA A 28 18.79 18.11 -0.56
N ALA A 29 20.07 18.48 -0.55
CA ALA A 29 20.58 19.66 0.16
C ALA A 29 20.67 20.94 -0.71
N ARG A 30 20.38 20.88 -2.00
CA ARG A 30 20.34 22.09 -2.84
C ARG A 30 18.93 22.63 -2.86
N SER A 31 18.72 23.78 -2.21
CA SER A 31 17.43 24.46 -2.21
C SER A 31 17.03 24.85 -3.64
N MET A 32 15.96 24.27 -4.14
CA MET A 32 15.30 24.71 -5.36
C MET A 32 14.77 26.14 -5.17
N PRO A 33 14.72 26.98 -6.24
CA PRO A 33 14.05 28.28 -6.17
C PRO A 33 12.57 28.10 -5.82
N ALA A 34 12.20 28.35 -4.56
CA ALA A 34 10.87 28.05 -4.06
C ALA A 34 9.98 29.27 -3.84
N GLN A 35 10.54 30.48 -3.77
CA GLN A 35 9.80 31.67 -3.34
C GLN A 35 9.74 32.79 -4.39
N ARG A 36 10.63 32.79 -5.39
CA ARG A 36 10.65 33.77 -6.46
C ARG A 36 11.25 33.18 -7.72
N LEU A 37 10.90 33.80 -8.84
CA LEU A 37 11.50 33.45 -10.13
C LEU A 37 13.01 33.71 -10.07
N PRO A 38 13.88 32.79 -10.55
CA PRO A 38 15.30 33.04 -10.68
C PRO A 38 15.56 34.24 -11.60
N ASP A 39 16.59 35.03 -11.30
CA ASP A 39 16.96 36.20 -12.10
C ASP A 39 17.48 35.81 -13.51
N HIS A 40 17.92 34.56 -13.66
CA HIS A 40 18.44 34.02 -14.94
C HIS A 40 17.76 32.67 -15.24
N GLU A 41 17.62 32.39 -16.55
CA GLU A 41 17.12 31.08 -16.98
C GLU A 41 18.06 29.96 -16.56
N MET A 42 17.50 28.83 -16.16
CA MET A 42 18.26 27.62 -15.88
C MET A 42 18.26 26.75 -17.15
N PRO A 43 19.42 26.18 -17.58
CA PRO A 43 19.43 25.24 -18.69
C PRO A 43 18.44 24.10 -18.44
N LYS A 44 17.66 23.74 -19.49
CA LYS A 44 16.56 22.76 -19.39
C LYS A 44 16.99 21.43 -18.78
N ASP A 45 18.19 20.95 -19.13
CA ASP A 45 18.70 19.66 -18.67
C ASP A 45 19.06 19.70 -17.17
N ILE A 46 19.53 20.85 -16.67
CA ILE A 46 19.81 21.05 -15.24
C ILE A 46 18.51 21.16 -14.45
N ALA A 47 17.55 21.96 -14.94
CA ALA A 47 16.25 22.07 -14.30
C ALA A 47 15.51 20.71 -14.24
N TYR A 48 15.55 19.97 -15.34
CA TYR A 48 15.00 18.62 -15.41
C TYR A 48 15.66 17.66 -14.43
N GLN A 49 17.00 17.65 -14.38
CA GLN A 49 17.74 16.76 -13.48
C GLN A 49 17.50 17.10 -12.00
N LEU A 50 17.46 18.38 -11.63
CA LEU A 50 17.15 18.80 -10.25
C LEU A 50 15.76 18.33 -9.80
N ILE A 51 14.75 18.51 -10.66
CA ILE A 51 13.38 18.06 -10.37
C ILE A 51 13.33 16.53 -10.25
N LYS A 52 14.04 15.82 -11.11
CA LYS A 52 14.12 14.38 -11.15
C LYS A 52 14.79 13.81 -9.89
N ASP A 53 15.89 14.43 -9.46
CA ASP A 53 16.61 14.06 -8.24
C ASP A 53 15.72 14.27 -6.99
N ASP A 54 14.99 15.40 -6.94
CA ASP A 54 14.04 15.69 -5.85
C ASP A 54 12.90 14.66 -5.77
N LEU A 55 12.46 14.13 -6.92
CA LEU A 55 11.37 13.18 -7.00
C LEU A 55 11.83 11.72 -6.87
N ALA A 56 13.15 11.45 -6.84
CA ALA A 56 13.74 10.11 -6.75
C ALA A 56 13.14 9.09 -7.75
N LEU A 57 13.08 9.47 -9.02
CA LEU A 57 12.37 8.71 -10.06
C LEU A 57 13.28 7.67 -10.74
N ASP A 58 12.71 6.47 -11.02
CA ASP A 58 13.34 5.45 -11.86
C ASP A 58 13.28 5.89 -13.33
N ASP A 59 14.43 6.02 -13.98
CA ASP A 59 14.56 6.58 -15.32
C ASP A 59 13.85 5.78 -16.41
N GLU A 60 14.01 4.48 -16.40
CA GLU A 60 13.46 3.60 -17.43
C GLU A 60 11.94 3.46 -17.27
N ALA A 61 11.45 3.34 -16.04
CA ALA A 61 10.02 3.27 -15.77
C ALA A 61 9.32 4.59 -16.16
N LEU A 62 9.94 5.74 -15.88
CA LEU A 62 9.44 7.05 -16.32
C LEU A 62 9.42 7.19 -17.83
N LYS A 63 10.48 6.76 -18.50
CA LYS A 63 10.58 6.80 -19.95
C LYS A 63 9.46 5.96 -20.58
N LEU A 64 9.26 4.72 -20.12
CA LEU A 64 8.19 3.86 -20.59
C LEU A 64 6.81 4.46 -20.32
N LEU A 65 6.60 5.07 -19.15
CA LEU A 65 5.35 5.74 -18.81
C LEU A 65 5.08 6.92 -19.74
N ALA A 66 6.09 7.75 -20.04
CA ALA A 66 5.97 8.87 -20.94
C ALA A 66 5.70 8.42 -22.40
N GLU A 67 6.46 7.43 -22.88
CA GLU A 67 6.34 6.89 -24.24
C GLU A 67 5.00 6.17 -24.48
N SER A 68 4.34 5.69 -23.44
CA SER A 68 3.06 4.99 -23.50
C SER A 68 1.87 5.79 -22.96
N SER A 69 2.07 7.08 -22.64
CA SER A 69 1.04 7.94 -22.00
C SER A 69 -0.22 8.17 -22.85
N ASN A 70 -0.11 8.03 -24.16
CA ASN A 70 -1.21 8.17 -25.11
C ASN A 70 -2.05 6.91 -25.30
N LYS A 71 -1.74 5.80 -24.61
CA LYS A 71 -2.42 4.51 -24.80
C LYS A 71 -3.55 4.35 -23.80
N ASN A 72 -4.77 4.18 -24.32
CA ASN A 72 -5.97 3.91 -23.53
C ASN A 72 -6.24 2.41 -23.52
N ILE A 73 -6.18 1.76 -22.34
CA ILE A 73 -6.29 0.29 -22.23
C ILE A 73 -7.66 -0.24 -22.71
N ILE A 74 -8.70 0.60 -22.70
CA ILE A 74 -10.04 0.16 -23.15
C ILE A 74 -10.10 -0.07 -24.66
N ASP A 75 -9.19 0.45 -25.43
CA ASP A 75 -9.15 0.30 -26.88
C ASP A 75 -8.27 -0.90 -27.27
N HIS A 76 -8.87 -2.09 -27.20
CA HIS A 76 -8.19 -3.35 -27.39
C HIS A 76 -7.69 -3.54 -28.83
N GLU A 77 -8.41 -3.00 -29.84
CA GLU A 77 -7.99 -3.09 -31.23
C GLU A 77 -6.84 -2.16 -31.56
N GLU A 78 -6.87 -0.93 -31.04
CA GLU A 78 -5.77 0.01 -31.25
C GLU A 78 -4.51 -0.36 -30.47
N TYR A 79 -4.68 -0.90 -29.23
CA TYR A 79 -3.55 -1.21 -28.35
C TYR A 79 -3.51 -2.68 -27.88
N PRO A 80 -3.55 -3.66 -28.78
CA PRO A 80 -3.64 -5.09 -28.40
C PRO A 80 -2.46 -5.56 -27.54
N LYS A 81 -1.28 -4.97 -27.72
CA LYS A 81 -0.10 -5.29 -26.90
C LYS A 81 -0.21 -4.79 -25.47
N SER A 82 -0.93 -3.70 -25.23
CA SER A 82 -1.21 -3.22 -23.87
C SER A 82 -2.12 -4.18 -23.12
N VAL A 83 -3.12 -4.74 -23.78
CA VAL A 83 -4.03 -5.76 -23.23
C VAL A 83 -3.28 -7.07 -22.93
N GLU A 84 -2.38 -7.48 -23.85
CA GLU A 84 -1.51 -8.64 -23.63
C GLU A 84 -0.62 -8.43 -22.39
N ILE A 85 -0.06 -7.24 -22.20
CA ILE A 85 0.76 -6.89 -21.02
C ILE A 85 -0.09 -6.92 -19.74
N GLU A 86 -1.32 -6.40 -19.75
CA GLU A 86 -2.24 -6.51 -18.60
C GLU A 86 -2.48 -7.97 -18.24
N THR A 87 -2.76 -8.81 -19.22
CA THR A 87 -2.95 -10.26 -19.02
C THR A 87 -1.72 -10.93 -18.42
N ARG A 88 -0.52 -10.55 -18.86
CA ARG A 88 0.74 -11.06 -18.29
C ARG A 88 0.92 -10.66 -16.84
N CYS A 89 0.61 -9.40 -16.48
CA CYS A 89 0.63 -8.94 -15.10
C CYS A 89 -0.34 -9.75 -14.24
N LEU A 90 -1.58 -9.95 -14.71
CA LEU A 90 -2.59 -10.74 -14.00
C LEU A 90 -2.14 -12.18 -13.79
N ASN A 91 -1.52 -12.82 -14.81
CA ASN A 91 -0.99 -14.18 -14.69
C ASN A 91 0.14 -14.26 -13.65
N ILE A 92 1.07 -13.29 -13.66
CA ILE A 92 2.16 -13.23 -12.68
C ILE A 92 1.61 -13.05 -11.25
N LEU A 93 0.63 -12.18 -11.07
CA LEU A 93 0.00 -11.96 -9.75
C LEU A 93 -0.83 -13.18 -9.33
N SER A 94 -1.51 -13.85 -10.26
CA SER A 94 -2.25 -15.07 -9.99
C SER A 94 -1.34 -16.20 -9.51
N ASP A 95 -0.18 -16.37 -10.13
CA ASP A 95 0.85 -17.31 -9.68
C ASP A 95 1.42 -16.92 -8.32
N LEU A 96 1.73 -15.63 -8.14
CA LEU A 96 2.28 -15.11 -6.89
C LEU A 96 1.34 -15.30 -5.70
N PHE A 97 0.00 -15.27 -5.93
CA PHE A 97 -1.05 -15.44 -4.92
C PHE A 97 -1.67 -16.84 -4.96
N HIS A 98 -0.96 -17.84 -5.48
CA HIS A 98 -1.31 -19.26 -5.47
C HIS A 98 -2.72 -19.54 -5.99
N SER A 99 -3.08 -18.93 -7.13
CA SER A 99 -4.36 -19.22 -7.80
C SER A 99 -4.48 -20.70 -8.08
N PRO A 100 -5.65 -21.32 -7.84
CA PRO A 100 -5.90 -22.70 -8.29
C PRO A 100 -5.64 -22.83 -9.78
N VAL A 101 -5.16 -24.01 -10.19
CA VAL A 101 -4.86 -24.32 -11.59
C VAL A 101 -5.88 -25.33 -12.11
N SER A 102 -6.43 -25.08 -13.30
CA SER A 102 -7.29 -26.01 -14.03
C SER A 102 -6.81 -26.10 -15.46
N ASN A 103 -6.66 -27.32 -15.97
CA ASN A 103 -6.14 -27.57 -17.32
C ASN A 103 -4.79 -26.88 -17.63
N GLY A 104 -3.93 -26.78 -16.63
CA GLY A 104 -2.59 -26.18 -16.77
C GLY A 104 -2.55 -24.65 -16.77
N SER A 105 -3.68 -23.98 -16.49
CA SER A 105 -3.77 -22.51 -16.41
C SER A 105 -4.36 -22.05 -15.07
N PRO A 106 -3.96 -20.89 -14.53
CA PRO A 106 -4.58 -20.29 -13.37
C PRO A 106 -6.08 -20.08 -13.58
N THR A 107 -6.89 -20.33 -12.57
CA THR A 107 -8.34 -20.11 -12.63
C THR A 107 -8.71 -18.67 -12.29
N ALA A 108 -7.83 -17.95 -11.64
CA ALA A 108 -8.10 -16.56 -11.25
C ALA A 108 -8.35 -15.69 -12.47
N VAL A 109 -9.32 -14.81 -12.32
CA VAL A 109 -9.61 -13.72 -13.25
C VAL A 109 -9.38 -12.39 -12.57
N GLY A 110 -9.10 -11.34 -13.32
CA GLY A 110 -8.79 -10.06 -12.70
C GLY A 110 -8.86 -8.90 -13.67
N THR A 111 -8.61 -7.72 -13.14
CA THR A 111 -8.51 -6.47 -13.91
C THR A 111 -7.53 -5.51 -13.25
N SER A 112 -6.89 -4.69 -14.07
CA SER A 112 -6.19 -3.50 -13.57
C SER A 112 -7.20 -2.46 -13.08
N CYS A 113 -6.82 -1.75 -12.03
CA CYS A 113 -7.58 -0.68 -11.41
C CYS A 113 -6.70 0.56 -11.26
N ILE A 114 -7.27 1.73 -11.02
CA ILE A 114 -6.50 2.96 -10.74
C ILE A 114 -5.81 2.87 -9.37
N GLY A 115 -6.27 1.97 -8.51
CA GLY A 115 -5.70 1.68 -7.19
C GLY A 115 -6.59 0.71 -6.42
N SER A 116 -6.16 0.34 -5.20
CA SER A 116 -6.91 -0.60 -4.36
C SER A 116 -8.32 -0.12 -4.01
N SER A 117 -8.58 1.18 -3.92
CA SER A 117 -9.95 1.66 -3.65
C SER A 117 -10.95 1.23 -4.73
N GLU A 118 -10.59 1.28 -6.01
CA GLU A 118 -11.41 0.75 -7.10
C GLU A 118 -11.54 -0.77 -7.00
N ALA A 119 -10.44 -1.47 -6.81
CA ALA A 119 -10.43 -2.93 -6.70
C ALA A 119 -11.31 -3.44 -5.54
N ILE A 120 -11.28 -2.77 -4.38
CA ILE A 120 -12.13 -3.04 -3.23
C ILE A 120 -13.61 -2.82 -3.58
N MET A 121 -13.95 -1.69 -4.21
CA MET A 121 -15.33 -1.42 -4.61
C MET A 121 -15.87 -2.49 -5.57
N LEU A 122 -15.06 -2.92 -6.55
CA LEU A 122 -15.42 -4.00 -7.46
C LEU A 122 -15.60 -5.34 -6.73
N ALA A 123 -14.74 -5.65 -5.76
CA ALA A 123 -14.84 -6.87 -4.96
C ALA A 123 -16.10 -6.86 -4.09
N VAL A 124 -16.41 -5.75 -3.43
CA VAL A 124 -17.62 -5.58 -2.62
C VAL A 124 -18.88 -5.70 -3.48
N LEU A 125 -18.89 -5.08 -4.68
CA LEU A 125 -19.98 -5.25 -5.65
C LEU A 125 -20.17 -6.71 -6.06
N ALA A 126 -19.08 -7.42 -6.36
CA ALA A 126 -19.13 -8.83 -6.75
C ALA A 126 -19.67 -9.71 -5.61
N MET A 127 -19.19 -9.54 -4.38
CA MET A 127 -19.67 -10.25 -3.20
C MET A 127 -21.15 -9.96 -2.94
N LYS A 128 -21.57 -8.69 -2.97
CA LYS A 128 -22.98 -8.30 -2.78
C LYS A 128 -23.88 -8.90 -3.85
N LYS A 129 -23.49 -8.80 -5.13
CA LYS A 129 -24.30 -9.35 -6.24
C LYS A 129 -24.43 -10.86 -6.12
N ARG A 130 -23.33 -11.58 -5.87
CA ARG A 130 -23.33 -13.03 -5.70
C ARG A 130 -24.22 -13.46 -4.52
N TRP A 131 -24.11 -12.80 -3.37
CA TRP A 131 -24.98 -13.01 -2.22
C TRP A 131 -26.45 -12.79 -2.57
N LYS A 132 -26.76 -11.68 -3.28
CA LYS A 132 -28.13 -11.39 -3.76
C LYS A 132 -28.68 -12.48 -4.67
N ASP A 133 -27.88 -12.96 -5.61
CA ASP A 133 -28.32 -13.96 -6.59
C ASP A 133 -28.60 -15.31 -5.91
N ILE A 134 -27.76 -15.73 -4.96
CA ILE A 134 -27.98 -16.94 -4.16
C ILE A 134 -29.28 -16.81 -3.37
N ARG A 135 -29.46 -15.74 -2.61
CA ARG A 135 -30.67 -15.57 -1.78
C ARG A 135 -31.94 -15.45 -2.61
N ARG A 136 -31.90 -14.79 -3.75
CA ARG A 136 -33.06 -14.71 -4.68
C ARG A 136 -33.44 -16.07 -5.24
N SER A 137 -32.46 -16.90 -5.57
CA SER A 137 -32.76 -18.28 -6.03
C SER A 137 -33.44 -19.14 -4.96
N GLU A 138 -33.24 -18.79 -3.69
CA GLU A 138 -33.85 -19.43 -2.52
C GLU A 138 -35.14 -18.73 -2.05
N GLY A 139 -35.59 -17.68 -2.73
CA GLY A 139 -36.76 -16.88 -2.33
C GLY A 139 -36.58 -16.06 -1.06
N LYS A 140 -35.35 -15.77 -0.65
CA LYS A 140 -35.04 -15.06 0.58
C LYS A 140 -34.91 -13.57 0.37
N ASP A 141 -35.07 -12.77 1.42
CA ASP A 141 -34.89 -11.31 1.42
C ASP A 141 -33.42 -10.92 1.11
N THR A 142 -33.25 -9.85 0.37
CA THR A 142 -31.95 -9.32 -0.05
C THR A 142 -31.76 -7.83 0.29
N SER A 143 -32.59 -7.32 1.21
CA SER A 143 -32.62 -5.89 1.53
C SER A 143 -31.56 -5.43 2.53
N LYS A 144 -30.97 -6.35 3.33
CA LYS A 144 -30.07 -6.04 4.44
C LYS A 144 -28.72 -6.74 4.34
N PRO A 145 -27.92 -6.50 3.29
CA PRO A 145 -26.58 -7.05 3.22
C PRO A 145 -25.67 -6.43 4.30
N ASN A 146 -24.81 -7.24 4.91
CA ASN A 146 -23.77 -6.74 5.81
C ASN A 146 -22.40 -7.29 5.43
N ILE A 147 -21.36 -6.55 5.85
CA ILE A 147 -19.94 -6.94 5.67
C ILE A 147 -19.22 -6.83 7.02
N ILE A 148 -18.37 -7.80 7.30
CA ILE A 148 -17.59 -7.85 8.54
C ILE A 148 -16.17 -7.36 8.27
N MET A 149 -15.68 -6.45 9.11
CA MET A 149 -14.34 -5.86 8.99
C MET A 149 -13.84 -5.32 10.33
N SER A 150 -12.54 -5.08 10.45
CA SER A 150 -11.95 -4.39 11.61
C SER A 150 -12.42 -2.93 11.67
N SER A 151 -12.54 -2.36 12.87
CA SER A 151 -12.69 -0.91 13.02
C SER A 151 -11.46 -0.12 12.52
N GLY A 152 -10.32 -0.80 12.31
CA GLY A 152 -9.10 -0.25 11.74
C GLY A 152 -8.99 -0.28 10.21
N VAL A 153 -10.10 -0.49 9.48
CA VAL A 153 -10.09 -0.49 8.00
C VAL A 153 -9.67 0.86 7.41
N GLN A 154 -9.21 0.83 6.18
CA GLN A 154 -8.98 2.04 5.40
C GLN A 154 -10.33 2.59 4.93
N VAL A 155 -10.47 3.91 4.87
CA VAL A 155 -11.72 4.63 4.54
C VAL A 155 -12.41 4.17 3.25
N CYS A 156 -11.71 3.53 2.32
CA CYS A 156 -12.33 2.99 1.09
C CYS A 156 -13.35 1.88 1.38
N TRP A 157 -13.20 1.13 2.47
CA TRP A 157 -14.16 0.13 2.92
C TRP A 157 -15.44 0.74 3.44
N GLU A 158 -15.34 1.78 4.28
CA GLU A 158 -16.50 2.56 4.72
C GLU A 158 -17.22 3.21 3.53
N LYS A 159 -16.45 3.76 2.55
CA LYS A 159 -17.03 4.29 1.32
C LYS A 159 -17.79 3.22 0.54
N ALA A 160 -17.21 2.03 0.36
CA ALA A 160 -17.85 0.94 -0.36
C ALA A 160 -19.14 0.49 0.35
N ALA A 161 -19.11 0.35 1.67
CA ALA A 161 -20.30 -0.01 2.46
C ALA A 161 -21.40 1.04 2.31
N ARG A 162 -21.08 2.33 2.47
CA ARG A 162 -22.06 3.44 2.36
C ARG A 162 -22.59 3.61 0.93
N TYR A 163 -21.73 3.56 -0.09
CA TYR A 163 -22.13 3.77 -1.48
C TYR A 163 -22.99 2.62 -2.02
N PHE A 164 -22.83 1.43 -1.46
CA PHE A 164 -23.55 0.25 -1.90
C PHE A 164 -24.63 -0.19 -0.92
N ASP A 165 -25.03 0.63 0.05
CA ASP A 165 -26.04 0.32 1.06
C ASP A 165 -25.80 -1.06 1.73
N ILE A 166 -24.63 -1.20 2.35
CA ILE A 166 -24.21 -2.39 3.09
C ILE A 166 -23.99 -2.01 4.55
N GLU A 167 -24.58 -2.77 5.47
CA GLU A 167 -24.34 -2.60 6.90
C GLU A 167 -22.91 -3.00 7.27
N GLU A 168 -22.23 -2.14 8.01
CA GLU A 168 -20.89 -2.41 8.54
C GLU A 168 -21.00 -3.14 9.87
N LYS A 169 -20.46 -4.37 9.96
CA LYS A 169 -20.27 -5.09 11.21
C LYS A 169 -18.82 -5.00 11.61
N LEU A 170 -18.52 -4.14 12.56
CA LEU A 170 -17.16 -3.85 12.98
C LEU A 170 -16.70 -4.74 14.12
N VAL A 171 -15.50 -5.31 13.97
CA VAL A 171 -14.74 -5.92 15.06
C VAL A 171 -13.85 -4.85 15.65
N PRO A 172 -14.05 -4.44 16.91
CA PRO A 172 -13.32 -3.30 17.48
C PRO A 172 -11.83 -3.59 17.67
N CYS A 173 -11.00 -2.59 17.39
CA CYS A 173 -9.63 -2.53 17.88
C CYS A 173 -9.65 -2.33 19.40
N THR A 174 -8.58 -2.73 20.08
CA THR A 174 -8.41 -2.51 21.53
C THR A 174 -7.03 -1.88 21.79
N GLU A 175 -6.79 -1.45 23.02
CA GLU A 175 -5.50 -0.87 23.41
C GLU A 175 -4.32 -1.85 23.26
N THR A 176 -4.59 -3.15 23.14
CA THR A 176 -3.58 -4.22 23.03
C THR A 176 -3.71 -5.07 21.76
N ARG A 177 -4.75 -4.86 20.96
CA ARG A 177 -4.97 -5.57 19.70
C ARG A 177 -5.44 -4.60 18.62
N TYR A 178 -4.66 -4.43 17.57
CA TYR A 178 -4.86 -3.43 16.52
C TYR A 178 -5.35 -4.04 15.20
N VAL A 179 -5.59 -5.35 15.19
CA VAL A 179 -6.06 -6.15 14.05
C VAL A 179 -7.38 -6.82 14.38
N ILE A 180 -8.07 -7.34 13.35
CA ILE A 180 -9.33 -8.08 13.52
C ILE A 180 -9.13 -9.29 14.45
N ASP A 181 -10.10 -9.51 15.34
CA ASP A 181 -10.17 -10.76 16.11
C ASP A 181 -10.86 -11.84 15.26
N PRO A 182 -10.18 -12.94 14.88
CA PRO A 182 -10.77 -13.96 14.03
C PRO A 182 -12.02 -14.61 14.62
N VAL A 183 -12.09 -14.79 15.95
CA VAL A 183 -13.22 -15.41 16.63
C VAL A 183 -14.41 -14.48 16.58
N GLN A 184 -14.24 -13.22 16.98
CA GLN A 184 -15.31 -12.23 16.93
C GLN A 184 -15.82 -12.01 15.50
N ALA A 185 -14.91 -11.96 14.50
CA ALA A 185 -15.28 -11.80 13.11
C ALA A 185 -16.21 -12.94 12.64
N VAL A 186 -15.86 -14.18 12.95
CA VAL A 186 -16.65 -15.35 12.53
C VAL A 186 -17.95 -15.50 13.35
N ASP A 187 -17.97 -15.02 14.60
CA ASP A 187 -19.19 -15.01 15.42
C ASP A 187 -20.23 -13.99 14.94
N LEU A 188 -19.80 -12.92 14.25
CA LEU A 188 -20.70 -11.93 13.65
C LEU A 188 -21.35 -12.38 12.34
N VAL A 189 -20.92 -13.52 11.77
CA VAL A 189 -21.47 -14.03 10.49
C VAL A 189 -22.92 -14.45 10.65
N ASP A 190 -23.77 -13.95 9.77
CA ASP A 190 -25.17 -14.36 9.64
C ASP A 190 -25.55 -14.58 8.17
N GLU A 191 -26.83 -14.86 7.91
CA GLU A 191 -27.34 -15.09 6.57
C GLU A 191 -27.31 -13.85 5.66
N ASN A 192 -27.12 -12.66 6.21
CA ASN A 192 -27.01 -11.41 5.46
C ASN A 192 -25.56 -11.01 5.17
N THR A 193 -24.60 -11.75 5.68
CA THR A 193 -23.17 -11.47 5.51
C THR A 193 -22.73 -11.78 4.08
N ILE A 194 -22.30 -10.75 3.36
CA ILE A 194 -21.77 -10.88 1.99
C ILE A 194 -20.32 -11.35 1.96
N GLY A 195 -19.57 -11.10 3.04
CA GLY A 195 -18.18 -11.50 3.18
C GLY A 195 -17.49 -10.88 4.39
N ILE A 196 -16.26 -11.31 4.63
CA ILE A 196 -15.33 -10.75 5.62
C ILE A 196 -14.18 -10.06 4.89
N CYS A 197 -13.86 -8.84 5.30
CA CYS A 197 -12.62 -8.17 4.90
C CYS A 197 -11.50 -8.58 5.86
N ALA A 198 -10.39 -9.05 5.33
CA ALA A 198 -9.16 -9.27 6.08
C ALA A 198 -8.03 -8.46 5.44
N ILE A 199 -7.19 -7.80 6.25
CA ILE A 199 -6.18 -6.86 5.75
C ILE A 199 -4.79 -7.44 5.91
N LEU A 200 -4.08 -7.58 4.80
CA LEU A 200 -2.67 -7.96 4.81
C LEU A 200 -1.80 -6.68 4.86
N GLY A 201 -1.62 -6.15 6.07
CA GLY A 201 -0.89 -4.92 6.31
C GLY A 201 -1.80 -3.72 6.57
N THR A 202 -2.26 -3.59 7.82
CA THR A 202 -3.15 -2.52 8.25
C THR A 202 -2.52 -1.14 8.07
N THR A 203 -3.34 -0.14 7.78
CA THR A 203 -2.88 1.23 7.58
C THR A 203 -2.27 1.82 8.87
N TYR A 204 -2.80 1.45 10.03
CA TYR A 204 -2.37 2.01 11.32
C TYR A 204 -1.04 1.47 11.78
N THR A 205 -0.90 0.15 11.87
CA THR A 205 0.25 -0.52 12.50
C THR A 205 1.08 -1.37 11.54
N GLY A 206 0.62 -1.60 10.32
CA GLY A 206 1.31 -2.46 9.36
C GLY A 206 1.16 -3.96 9.61
N GLN A 207 0.46 -4.36 10.66
CA GLN A 207 0.28 -5.77 11.04
C GLN A 207 -0.55 -6.53 10.01
N TYR A 208 -0.30 -7.82 9.86
CA TYR A 208 -1.11 -8.74 9.06
C TYR A 208 -2.24 -9.28 9.93
N GLU A 209 -3.48 -9.22 9.42
CA GLU A 209 -4.61 -9.91 10.02
C GLU A 209 -4.53 -11.41 9.71
N ASP A 210 -4.91 -12.25 10.67
CA ASP A 210 -4.77 -13.70 10.56
C ASP A 210 -5.87 -14.30 9.67
N VAL A 211 -5.67 -14.20 8.35
CA VAL A 211 -6.58 -14.72 7.33
C VAL A 211 -6.77 -16.22 7.47
N ARG A 212 -5.69 -16.95 7.82
CA ARG A 212 -5.72 -18.40 8.02
C ARG A 212 -6.62 -18.78 9.20
N ALA A 213 -6.54 -18.07 10.32
CA ALA A 213 -7.42 -18.32 11.47
C ALA A 213 -8.88 -18.05 11.12
N ILE A 214 -9.19 -16.94 10.44
CA ILE A 214 -10.56 -16.65 9.97
C ILE A 214 -11.07 -17.79 9.08
N ASN A 215 -10.30 -18.18 8.05
CA ASN A 215 -10.65 -19.27 7.14
C ASN A 215 -10.89 -20.58 7.90
N SER A 216 -10.00 -20.95 8.82
CA SER A 216 -10.08 -22.19 9.59
C SER A 216 -11.32 -22.23 10.50
N LEU A 217 -11.69 -21.09 11.08
CA LEU A 217 -12.91 -20.94 11.89
C LEU A 217 -14.17 -21.09 11.03
N LEU A 218 -14.22 -20.46 9.86
CA LEU A 218 -15.33 -20.60 8.91
C LEU A 218 -15.51 -22.05 8.48
N VAL A 219 -14.44 -22.73 8.08
CA VAL A 219 -14.46 -24.14 7.66
C VAL A 219 -14.93 -25.03 8.80
N ARG A 220 -14.44 -24.86 10.03
CA ARG A 220 -14.88 -25.62 11.21
C ARG A 220 -16.37 -25.43 11.52
N LYS A 221 -16.92 -24.25 11.27
CA LYS A 221 -18.36 -23.98 11.46
C LYS A 221 -19.21 -24.36 10.24
N GLY A 222 -18.62 -24.90 9.17
CA GLY A 222 -19.32 -25.23 7.92
C GLY A 222 -19.85 -24.03 7.17
N LEU A 223 -19.21 -22.84 7.35
CA LEU A 223 -19.62 -21.59 6.72
C LEU A 223 -18.81 -21.36 5.43
N SER A 224 -19.52 -21.06 4.35
CA SER A 224 -18.93 -20.72 3.04
C SER A 224 -18.83 -19.20 2.81
N THR A 225 -18.84 -18.42 3.89
CA THR A 225 -18.72 -16.95 3.84
C THR A 225 -17.43 -16.56 3.14
N PRO A 226 -17.51 -15.73 2.08
CA PRO A 226 -16.32 -15.29 1.35
C PRO A 226 -15.38 -14.43 2.20
N ILE A 227 -14.08 -14.58 1.99
CA ILE A 227 -13.06 -13.68 2.49
C ILE A 227 -12.52 -12.88 1.30
N HIS A 228 -12.52 -11.56 1.41
CA HIS A 228 -11.71 -10.68 0.56
C HIS A 228 -10.47 -10.26 1.32
N VAL A 229 -9.30 -10.43 0.72
CA VAL A 229 -8.05 -9.97 1.32
C VAL A 229 -7.62 -8.63 0.72
N ASP A 230 -7.68 -7.60 1.53
CA ASP A 230 -7.08 -6.31 1.21
C ASP A 230 -5.56 -6.39 1.41
N ALA A 231 -4.88 -6.80 0.35
CA ALA A 231 -3.44 -6.89 0.30
C ALA A 231 -2.80 -5.64 -0.35
N ALA A 232 -3.46 -4.48 -0.24
CA ALA A 232 -3.03 -3.25 -0.90
C ALA A 232 -1.55 -2.95 -0.71
N SER A 233 -1.02 -3.21 0.48
CA SER A 233 0.40 -3.06 0.80
C SER A 233 1.11 -4.41 0.88
N GLY A 234 0.53 -5.37 1.59
CA GLY A 234 1.18 -6.65 1.93
C GLY A 234 1.35 -7.60 0.74
N GLY A 235 0.53 -7.48 -0.30
CA GLY A 235 0.61 -8.36 -1.46
C GLY A 235 1.93 -8.29 -2.25
N PHE A 236 2.68 -7.19 -2.13
CA PHE A 236 4.04 -7.08 -2.67
C PHE A 236 5.13 -7.15 -1.58
N VAL A 237 4.78 -7.50 -0.34
CA VAL A 237 5.75 -7.70 0.76
C VAL A 237 5.76 -9.14 1.23
N ALA A 238 4.63 -9.66 1.70
CA ALA A 238 4.52 -10.99 2.30
C ALA A 238 5.07 -12.12 1.41
N PRO A 239 4.78 -12.20 0.09
CA PRO A 239 5.29 -13.28 -0.75
C PRO A 239 6.82 -13.33 -0.88
N PHE A 240 7.50 -12.25 -0.54
CA PHE A 240 8.96 -12.11 -0.67
C PHE A 240 9.70 -12.18 0.66
N VAL A 241 9.04 -11.84 1.76
CA VAL A 241 9.63 -11.82 3.11
C VAL A 241 9.20 -13.05 3.92
N LYS A 242 7.95 -13.45 3.78
CA LYS A 242 7.31 -14.57 4.49
C LYS A 242 6.56 -15.48 3.49
N PRO A 243 7.25 -16.15 2.57
CA PRO A 243 6.61 -16.96 1.51
C PRO A 243 5.80 -18.15 2.05
N GLU A 244 6.04 -18.54 3.32
CA GLU A 244 5.30 -19.60 4.01
C GLU A 244 3.96 -19.13 4.62
N LEU A 245 3.70 -17.82 4.63
CA LEU A 245 2.47 -17.25 5.21
C LEU A 245 1.26 -17.58 4.33
N GLU A 246 0.29 -18.31 4.88
CA GLU A 246 -0.96 -18.64 4.20
C GLU A 246 -1.99 -17.52 4.41
N TRP A 247 -2.26 -16.73 3.38
CA TRP A 247 -3.19 -15.61 3.43
C TRP A 247 -4.02 -15.45 2.14
N ASP A 248 -3.65 -16.13 1.08
CA ASP A 248 -4.13 -15.92 -0.29
C ASP A 248 -5.06 -17.06 -0.79
N PHE A 249 -5.08 -17.32 -2.08
CA PHE A 249 -5.91 -18.36 -2.69
C PHE A 249 -5.55 -19.78 -2.27
N GLN A 250 -4.54 -20.02 -1.45
CA GLN A 250 -4.34 -21.30 -0.77
C GLN A 250 -5.49 -21.61 0.21
N LEU A 251 -6.12 -20.58 0.76
CA LEU A 251 -7.23 -20.70 1.71
C LEU A 251 -8.58 -20.75 0.97
N SER A 252 -9.41 -21.75 1.30
CA SER A 252 -10.61 -22.07 0.52
C SER A 252 -11.66 -20.96 0.45
N ASN A 253 -11.82 -20.18 1.52
CA ASN A 253 -12.81 -19.11 1.59
C ASN A 253 -12.28 -17.77 1.07
N VAL A 254 -10.97 -17.65 0.74
CA VAL A 254 -10.42 -16.46 0.07
C VAL A 254 -10.86 -16.49 -1.38
N VAL A 255 -11.76 -15.58 -1.74
CA VAL A 255 -12.37 -15.53 -3.08
C VAL A 255 -11.87 -14.37 -3.93
N SER A 256 -11.35 -13.32 -3.31
CA SER A 256 -10.81 -12.17 -4.02
C SER A 256 -9.69 -11.48 -3.22
N ILE A 257 -8.78 -10.85 -3.95
CA ILE A 257 -7.61 -10.15 -3.42
C ILE A 257 -7.44 -8.85 -4.20
N ASN A 258 -7.12 -7.75 -3.51
CA ASN A 258 -6.62 -6.56 -4.16
C ASN A 258 -5.17 -6.26 -3.76
N VAL A 259 -4.42 -5.64 -4.66
CA VAL A 259 -3.07 -5.14 -4.38
C VAL A 259 -2.80 -3.82 -5.10
N SER A 260 -2.07 -2.91 -4.44
CA SER A 260 -1.65 -1.63 -5.04
C SER A 260 -0.27 -1.74 -5.66
N GLY A 261 -0.17 -1.55 -6.97
CA GLY A 261 1.12 -1.49 -7.67
C GLY A 261 1.96 -0.29 -7.21
N HIS A 262 1.31 0.84 -6.95
CA HIS A 262 1.96 2.09 -6.56
C HIS A 262 2.43 2.17 -5.07
N LYS A 263 2.30 1.07 -4.32
CA LYS A 263 2.89 0.95 -2.98
C LYS A 263 4.19 0.13 -3.09
N TYR A 264 4.22 -1.06 -2.54
CA TYR A 264 5.39 -1.94 -2.62
C TYR A 264 5.53 -2.68 -3.97
N GLY A 265 4.61 -2.48 -4.92
CA GLY A 265 4.80 -2.87 -6.32
C GLY A 265 5.77 -1.99 -7.09
N LEU A 266 6.26 -0.91 -6.45
CA LEU A 266 7.35 -0.02 -6.89
C LEU A 266 7.08 0.69 -8.23
N VAL A 267 5.83 1.09 -8.45
CA VAL A 267 5.43 1.94 -9.59
C VAL A 267 4.70 3.19 -9.12
N PHE A 268 4.40 4.08 -10.03
CA PHE A 268 3.78 5.37 -9.74
C PHE A 268 2.29 5.22 -9.37
N PRO A 269 1.71 6.17 -8.61
CA PRO A 269 0.27 6.21 -8.33
C PRO A 269 -0.55 6.15 -9.61
N GLY A 270 -1.64 5.36 -9.59
CA GLY A 270 -2.53 5.16 -10.72
C GLY A 270 -2.68 3.70 -11.17
N ILE A 271 -2.14 2.75 -10.39
CA ILE A 271 -2.29 1.31 -10.68
C ILE A 271 -2.57 0.51 -9.40
N GLY A 272 -3.52 -0.38 -9.50
CA GLY A 272 -3.85 -1.45 -8.57
C GLY A 272 -4.43 -2.63 -9.34
N TRP A 273 -4.62 -3.73 -8.65
CA TRP A 273 -5.07 -4.98 -9.24
C TRP A 273 -6.16 -5.58 -8.37
N GLY A 274 -7.23 -6.05 -8.99
CA GLY A 274 -8.26 -6.87 -8.37
C GLY A 274 -8.25 -8.27 -9.01
N LEU A 275 -8.18 -9.31 -8.17
CA LEU A 275 -8.18 -10.70 -8.61
C LEU A 275 -9.32 -11.46 -7.90
N TRP A 276 -9.99 -12.34 -8.63
CA TRP A 276 -11.00 -13.27 -8.12
C TRP A 276 -10.52 -14.70 -8.37
N ARG A 277 -10.72 -15.56 -7.39
CA ARG A 277 -10.29 -16.97 -7.40
C ARG A 277 -10.68 -17.72 -8.68
N SER A 278 -11.87 -17.44 -9.19
CA SER A 278 -12.40 -18.00 -10.45
C SER A 278 -13.55 -17.14 -10.98
N PRO A 279 -13.97 -17.32 -12.24
CA PRO A 279 -15.10 -16.58 -12.83
C PRO A 279 -16.42 -16.70 -12.07
N GLU A 280 -16.62 -17.74 -11.28
CA GLU A 280 -17.86 -17.92 -10.47
C GLU A 280 -18.02 -16.87 -9.36
N TYR A 281 -16.89 -16.26 -8.92
CA TYR A 281 -16.90 -15.19 -7.92
C TYR A 281 -17.04 -13.80 -8.54
N LEU A 282 -17.10 -13.72 -9.87
CA LEU A 282 -17.31 -12.49 -10.64
C LEU A 282 -18.62 -12.59 -11.43
N PRO A 283 -19.77 -12.13 -10.85
CA PRO A 283 -21.09 -12.24 -11.48
C PRO A 283 -21.13 -11.64 -12.88
N LYS A 284 -21.66 -12.38 -13.85
CA LYS A 284 -21.68 -11.98 -15.27
C LYS A 284 -22.42 -10.67 -15.51
N ASP A 285 -23.45 -10.36 -14.71
CA ASP A 285 -24.22 -9.12 -14.82
C ASP A 285 -23.40 -7.86 -14.49
N LEU A 286 -22.22 -7.99 -13.89
CA LEU A 286 -21.30 -6.90 -13.61
C LEU A 286 -20.27 -6.72 -14.74
N ILE A 287 -20.23 -7.64 -15.69
CA ILE A 287 -19.31 -7.60 -16.82
C ILE A 287 -20.07 -7.03 -18.03
N PHE A 288 -19.60 -5.92 -18.55
CA PHE A 288 -20.20 -5.26 -19.68
C PHE A 288 -19.51 -5.69 -20.97
N ASN A 289 -20.30 -6.07 -21.98
CA ASN A 289 -19.79 -6.33 -23.32
C ASN A 289 -19.84 -5.03 -24.15
N ILE A 290 -18.72 -4.65 -24.70
CA ILE A 290 -18.54 -3.41 -25.48
C ILE A 290 -18.13 -3.82 -26.90
N ASN A 291 -18.85 -3.35 -27.92
CA ASN A 291 -18.58 -3.73 -29.31
C ASN A 291 -18.37 -2.54 -30.27
N TYR A 292 -18.58 -1.32 -29.80
CA TYR A 292 -18.47 -0.12 -30.66
C TYR A 292 -17.01 0.38 -30.85
N LEU A 293 -16.04 -0.29 -30.20
CA LEU A 293 -14.62 -0.04 -30.38
C LEU A 293 -13.94 -1.01 -31.37
N GLY A 294 -14.75 -1.67 -32.21
CA GLY A 294 -14.27 -2.52 -33.31
C GLY A 294 -14.34 -4.02 -33.02
N ALA A 295 -14.17 -4.46 -31.80
CA ALA A 295 -14.32 -5.85 -31.38
C ALA A 295 -15.16 -5.99 -30.11
N ASP A 296 -15.71 -7.18 -29.89
CA ASP A 296 -16.36 -7.54 -28.63
C ASP A 296 -15.31 -7.64 -27.52
N GLN A 297 -15.46 -6.81 -26.50
CA GLN A 297 -14.57 -6.81 -25.35
C GLN A 297 -15.34 -6.75 -24.04
N LEU A 298 -14.82 -7.44 -23.02
CA LEU A 298 -15.40 -7.49 -21.70
C LEU A 298 -14.77 -6.40 -20.82
N ASN A 299 -15.60 -5.63 -20.12
CA ASN A 299 -15.17 -4.61 -19.19
C ASN A 299 -15.78 -4.85 -17.81
N PHE A 300 -14.92 -4.86 -16.79
CA PHE A 300 -15.31 -4.85 -15.37
C PHE A 300 -14.40 -3.88 -14.63
N SER A 301 -14.65 -2.59 -14.77
CA SER A 301 -13.96 -1.53 -14.03
C SER A 301 -14.93 -0.37 -13.80
N LEU A 302 -14.70 0.43 -12.76
CA LEU A 302 -15.48 1.64 -12.51
C LEU A 302 -15.13 2.74 -13.51
N ASN A 303 -13.86 2.78 -13.94
CA ASN A 303 -13.41 3.74 -14.93
C ASN A 303 -13.38 3.09 -16.31
N PHE A 304 -13.99 3.75 -17.31
CA PHE A 304 -13.97 3.28 -18.69
C PHE A 304 -12.58 3.49 -19.31
N SER A 305 -12.16 4.74 -19.48
CA SER A 305 -10.83 5.07 -19.98
C SER A 305 -9.80 5.03 -18.87
N LYS A 306 -8.71 4.30 -19.09
CA LYS A 306 -7.57 4.19 -18.15
C LYS A 306 -6.26 4.22 -18.94
N PRO A 307 -5.20 4.85 -18.40
CA PRO A 307 -3.90 4.83 -19.06
C PRO A 307 -3.27 3.43 -19.01
N ALA A 308 -2.82 2.91 -20.16
CA ALA A 308 -2.04 1.67 -20.21
C ALA A 308 -0.61 1.85 -19.69
N SER A 309 -0.13 3.08 -19.61
CA SER A 309 1.25 3.39 -19.22
C SER A 309 1.63 2.86 -17.83
N HIS A 310 0.71 2.92 -16.86
CA HIS A 310 0.96 2.39 -15.51
C HIS A 310 1.01 0.84 -15.48
N ILE A 311 0.22 0.19 -16.34
CA ILE A 311 0.24 -1.27 -16.53
C ILE A 311 1.60 -1.69 -17.12
N ILE A 312 2.07 -0.96 -18.12
CA ILE A 312 3.36 -1.19 -18.78
C ILE A 312 4.51 -1.00 -17.78
N ALA A 313 4.46 0.07 -16.97
CA ALA A 313 5.44 0.32 -15.92
C ALA A 313 5.44 -0.80 -14.85
N GLN A 314 4.26 -1.29 -14.46
CA GLN A 314 4.16 -2.43 -13.53
C GLN A 314 4.77 -3.70 -14.12
N TYR A 315 4.48 -4.01 -15.38
CA TYR A 315 5.07 -5.16 -16.05
C TYR A 315 6.59 -5.05 -16.11
N TYR A 316 7.11 -3.86 -16.45
CA TYR A 316 8.55 -3.60 -16.44
C TYR A 316 9.17 -3.91 -15.07
N GLN A 317 8.59 -3.42 -13.98
CA GLN A 317 9.10 -3.71 -12.64
C GLN A 317 9.03 -5.21 -12.29
N LEU A 318 7.95 -5.89 -12.66
CA LEU A 318 7.80 -7.32 -12.41
C LEU A 318 8.89 -8.15 -13.12
N ILE A 319 9.18 -7.86 -14.39
CA ILE A 319 10.17 -8.62 -15.15
C ILE A 319 11.62 -8.18 -14.84
N ARG A 320 11.85 -6.87 -14.60
CA ARG A 320 13.18 -6.33 -14.27
C ARG A 320 13.69 -6.85 -12.93
N LEU A 321 12.87 -6.80 -11.91
CA LEU A 321 13.25 -7.22 -10.57
C LEU A 321 13.12 -8.75 -10.39
N GLY A 322 12.07 -9.32 -10.92
CA GLY A 322 11.77 -10.73 -10.70
C GLY A 322 11.62 -11.04 -9.20
N ARG A 323 11.52 -12.32 -8.86
CA ARG A 323 11.39 -12.74 -7.46
C ARG A 323 12.62 -12.36 -6.62
N SER A 324 13.82 -12.50 -7.15
CA SER A 324 15.06 -12.20 -6.42
C SER A 324 15.22 -10.72 -6.10
N GLY A 325 14.93 -9.82 -7.05
CA GLY A 325 14.99 -8.37 -6.85
C GLY A 325 13.97 -7.89 -5.82
N TYR A 326 12.70 -8.31 -5.95
CA TYR A 326 11.68 -8.00 -4.95
C TYR A 326 12.05 -8.54 -3.56
N THR A 327 12.55 -9.78 -3.47
CA THR A 327 12.99 -10.37 -2.20
C THR A 327 14.11 -9.54 -1.55
N SER A 328 15.12 -9.14 -2.33
CA SER A 328 16.24 -8.33 -1.83
C SER A 328 15.76 -6.97 -1.32
N ILE A 329 14.92 -6.29 -2.08
CA ILE A 329 14.36 -5.00 -1.71
C ILE A 329 13.51 -5.13 -0.44
N MET A 330 12.52 -6.02 -0.43
CA MET A 330 11.59 -6.14 0.70
C MET A 330 12.29 -6.57 1.99
N LYS A 331 13.26 -7.47 1.92
CA LYS A 331 14.08 -7.85 3.08
C LYS A 331 14.91 -6.68 3.60
N ASN A 332 15.50 -5.86 2.72
CA ASN A 332 16.23 -4.67 3.15
C ASN A 332 15.31 -3.65 3.85
N LEU A 333 14.10 -3.41 3.30
CA LEU A 333 13.13 -2.53 3.93
C LEU A 333 12.71 -3.05 5.31
N THR A 334 12.46 -4.36 5.44
CA THR A 334 12.13 -5.02 6.72
C THR A 334 13.26 -4.84 7.72
N GLN A 335 14.50 -5.13 7.35
CA GLN A 335 15.66 -4.95 8.23
C GLN A 335 15.83 -3.50 8.68
N THR A 336 15.58 -2.53 7.81
CA THR A 336 15.62 -1.10 8.16
C THR A 336 14.48 -0.73 9.13
N ALA A 337 13.30 -1.30 8.95
CA ALA A 337 12.18 -1.12 9.88
C ALA A 337 12.45 -1.74 11.24
N ASP A 338 13.00 -2.97 11.27
CA ASP A 338 13.38 -3.67 12.51
C ASP A 338 14.43 -2.88 13.29
N HIS A 339 15.44 -2.34 12.59
CA HIS A 339 16.45 -1.50 13.21
C HIS A 339 15.84 -0.23 13.84
N LEU A 340 14.98 0.48 13.10
CA LEU A 340 14.30 1.67 13.62
C LEU A 340 13.41 1.33 14.82
N SER A 341 12.65 0.23 14.74
CA SER A 341 11.80 -0.26 15.82
C SER A 341 12.60 -0.49 17.11
N HIS A 342 13.75 -1.18 17.00
CA HIS A 342 14.63 -1.45 18.12
C HIS A 342 15.18 -0.15 18.74
N GLN A 343 15.65 0.79 17.92
CA GLN A 343 16.15 2.08 18.40
C GLN A 343 15.08 2.89 19.12
N LEU A 344 13.84 2.90 18.61
CA LEU A 344 12.72 3.58 19.27
C LEU A 344 12.36 2.89 20.60
N GLN A 345 12.39 1.57 20.65
CA GLN A 345 12.14 0.82 21.88
C GLN A 345 13.20 1.13 22.95
N GLU A 346 14.48 1.24 22.58
CA GLU A 346 15.56 1.66 23.49
C GLU A 346 15.37 3.08 24.02
N MET A 347 14.73 3.97 23.25
CA MET A 347 14.36 5.31 23.70
C MET A 347 13.11 5.33 24.60
N GLY A 348 12.48 4.16 24.83
CA GLY A 348 11.32 4.01 25.70
C GLY A 348 9.95 4.19 25.01
N PHE A 349 9.90 4.22 23.69
CA PHE A 349 8.62 4.17 22.98
C PHE A 349 7.97 2.79 23.06
N LEU A 350 6.65 2.75 23.09
CA LEU A 350 5.88 1.53 22.89
C LEU A 350 5.71 1.31 21.40
N ILE A 351 6.23 0.18 20.90
CA ILE A 351 6.10 -0.24 19.51
C ILE A 351 4.76 -0.94 19.32
N MET A 352 4.04 -0.57 18.25
CA MET A 352 2.70 -1.09 17.90
C MET A 352 2.70 -1.92 16.63
N SER A 353 3.81 -1.93 15.88
CA SER A 353 4.03 -2.74 14.68
C SER A 353 4.79 -4.02 15.01
N GLU A 354 4.75 -5.00 14.08
CA GLU A 354 5.50 -6.24 14.20
C GLU A 354 6.86 -6.14 13.50
N ASN A 355 7.84 -6.89 14.01
CA ASN A 355 9.20 -7.00 13.47
C ASN A 355 9.38 -8.33 12.71
N GLY A 356 10.56 -8.52 12.09
CA GLY A 356 10.96 -9.79 11.47
C GLY A 356 10.11 -10.18 10.24
N GLY A 357 9.38 -9.24 9.65
CA GLY A 357 8.53 -9.50 8.50
C GLY A 357 7.15 -10.07 8.84
N GLU A 358 6.77 -10.10 10.12
CA GLU A 358 5.40 -10.48 10.55
C GLU A 358 4.37 -9.37 10.27
N GLY A 359 4.80 -8.28 9.63
CA GLY A 359 4.02 -7.15 9.14
C GLY A 359 4.73 -6.45 8.00
N LEU A 360 4.17 -5.32 7.60
CA LEU A 360 4.79 -4.41 6.63
C LEU A 360 6.09 -3.81 7.18
N PRO A 361 7.02 -3.35 6.34
CA PRO A 361 8.15 -2.53 6.75
C PRO A 361 7.67 -1.12 7.18
N VAL A 362 6.95 -1.09 8.29
CA VAL A 362 6.32 0.08 8.90
C VAL A 362 6.63 0.04 10.38
N VAL A 363 7.06 1.15 10.97
CA VAL A 363 7.24 1.29 12.40
C VAL A 363 6.16 2.22 12.94
N ALA A 364 5.18 1.63 13.61
CA ALA A 364 4.14 2.32 14.34
C ALA A 364 4.50 2.33 15.83
N PHE A 365 4.46 3.50 16.46
CA PHE A 365 4.93 3.67 17.82
C PHE A 365 4.20 4.83 18.53
N ARG A 366 4.24 4.83 19.84
CA ARG A 366 3.69 5.88 20.70
C ARG A 366 4.56 6.10 21.91
N LEU A 367 4.36 7.23 22.58
CA LEU A 367 4.94 7.44 23.90
C LEU A 367 4.40 6.37 24.86
N SER A 368 5.28 5.79 25.69
CA SER A 368 4.84 4.80 26.65
C SER A 368 3.88 5.43 27.66
N PRO A 369 2.71 4.82 27.93
CA PRO A 369 1.78 5.31 28.96
C PRO A 369 2.39 5.40 30.36
N THR A 370 3.49 4.68 30.59
CA THR A 370 4.22 4.69 31.88
C THR A 370 5.25 5.82 31.99
N GLN A 371 5.56 6.50 30.88
CA GLN A 371 6.44 7.67 30.88
C GLN A 371 5.64 8.90 31.30
N ASN A 372 6.06 9.54 32.38
CA ASN A 372 5.50 10.79 32.85
C ASN A 372 6.17 11.96 32.11
N VAL A 373 5.72 12.23 30.86
CA VAL A 373 6.22 13.33 30.03
C VAL A 373 5.10 14.37 29.79
N PHE A 374 5.47 15.66 29.68
CA PHE A 374 4.53 16.75 29.48
C PHE A 374 4.32 17.12 28.01
N PHE A 375 4.69 16.26 27.09
CA PHE A 375 4.49 16.43 25.66
C PHE A 375 3.84 15.18 25.07
N ASP A 376 3.21 15.35 23.93
CA ASP A 376 2.52 14.31 23.17
C ASP A 376 3.25 13.99 21.85
N GLU A 377 2.73 13.02 21.11
CA GLU A 377 3.21 12.61 19.79
C GLU A 377 3.20 13.77 18.78
N TRP A 378 2.23 14.70 18.90
CA TRP A 378 2.14 15.88 18.03
C TRP A 378 3.26 16.88 18.29
N ALA A 379 3.65 17.06 19.55
CA ALA A 379 4.79 17.91 19.91
C ALA A 379 6.10 17.34 19.32
N LEU A 380 6.31 16.03 19.42
CA LEU A 380 7.45 15.36 18.80
C LEU A 380 7.41 15.50 17.28
N ALA A 381 6.26 15.28 16.63
CA ALA A 381 6.09 15.45 15.18
C ALA A 381 6.44 16.87 14.73
N ARG A 382 6.04 17.91 15.49
CA ARG A 382 6.41 19.30 15.21
C ARG A 382 7.91 19.53 15.30
N LYS A 383 8.58 18.98 16.32
CA LYS A 383 10.04 19.09 16.48
C LYS A 383 10.81 18.40 15.35
N LEU A 384 10.35 17.25 14.91
CA LEU A 384 10.94 16.55 13.76
C LEU A 384 10.76 17.35 12.45
N ARG A 385 9.63 18.04 12.30
CA ARG A 385 9.39 18.90 11.14
C ARG A 385 10.38 20.08 11.05
N GLU A 386 10.86 20.62 12.19
CA GLU A 386 11.92 21.63 12.21
C GLU A 386 13.24 21.13 11.60
N LYS A 387 13.42 19.79 11.56
CA LYS A 387 14.57 19.10 10.94
C LYS A 387 14.28 18.59 9.52
N GLY A 388 13.10 18.89 8.97
CA GLY A 388 12.68 18.45 7.63
C GLY A 388 12.05 17.07 7.59
N TRP A 389 11.84 16.39 8.73
CA TRP A 389 11.15 15.11 8.78
C TRP A 389 9.64 15.28 8.86
N ILE A 390 8.92 14.50 8.03
CA ILE A 390 7.46 14.38 8.12
C ILE A 390 7.13 13.01 8.71
N VAL A 391 7.09 12.93 10.04
CA VAL A 391 6.60 11.76 10.78
C VAL A 391 5.23 12.13 11.36
N PRO A 392 4.13 11.63 10.76
CA PRO A 392 2.80 12.04 11.18
C PRO A 392 2.45 11.48 12.57
N ALA A 393 1.85 12.35 13.39
CA ALA A 393 1.15 11.95 14.61
C ALA A 393 -0.36 11.99 14.35
N TYR A 394 -1.07 10.97 14.80
CA TYR A 394 -2.52 10.83 14.60
C TYR A 394 -3.08 9.89 15.68
N THR A 395 -4.42 9.78 15.73
CA THR A 395 -5.08 8.84 16.65
C THR A 395 -5.31 7.49 16.02
N MET A 396 -5.39 6.47 16.83
CA MET A 396 -5.80 5.13 16.41
C MET A 396 -7.25 5.13 15.88
N ALA A 397 -7.67 4.02 15.28
CA ALA A 397 -9.00 3.79 14.74
C ALA A 397 -10.11 3.93 15.77
N ALA A 398 -11.36 3.86 15.31
CA ALA A 398 -12.55 3.82 16.15
C ALA A 398 -12.41 2.80 17.30
N ASP A 399 -12.99 3.12 18.44
CA ASP A 399 -12.88 2.44 19.73
C ASP A 399 -11.52 2.63 20.45
N CYS A 400 -10.52 3.22 19.78
CA CYS A 400 -9.19 3.54 20.33
C CYS A 400 -8.73 4.97 20.01
N GLU A 401 -9.63 5.91 19.73
CA GLU A 401 -9.35 7.29 19.28
C GLU A 401 -8.59 8.13 20.31
N LYS A 402 -8.56 7.71 21.58
CA LYS A 402 -7.78 8.39 22.62
C LYS A 402 -6.29 8.05 22.54
N MET A 403 -5.93 7.03 21.78
CA MET A 403 -4.56 6.57 21.63
C MET A 403 -3.85 7.38 20.54
N GLY A 404 -2.99 8.31 20.92
CA GLY A 404 -2.06 8.98 20.01
C GLY A 404 -0.98 8.00 19.54
N MET A 405 -0.53 8.15 18.29
CA MET A 405 0.54 7.34 17.73
C MET A 405 1.28 8.08 16.62
N MET A 406 2.44 7.56 16.28
CA MET A 406 3.25 8.02 15.15
C MET A 406 3.59 6.83 14.24
N ARG A 407 3.89 7.08 12.98
CA ARG A 407 4.23 6.03 12.03
C ARG A 407 5.31 6.47 11.05
N VAL A 408 6.29 5.60 10.84
CA VAL A 408 7.28 5.69 9.77
C VAL A 408 7.04 4.54 8.79
N VAL A 409 6.77 4.88 7.53
CA VAL A 409 6.68 3.89 6.43
C VAL A 409 8.04 3.81 5.78
N VAL A 410 8.67 2.64 5.86
CA VAL A 410 9.98 2.40 5.25
C VAL A 410 9.77 2.09 3.77
N ARG A 411 10.23 2.99 2.92
CA ARG A 411 10.18 2.89 1.46
C ARG A 411 11.59 2.76 0.88
N THR A 412 11.68 2.51 -0.41
CA THR A 412 12.96 2.33 -1.11
C THR A 412 13.92 3.52 -1.01
N ASP A 413 13.38 4.74 -0.84
CA ASP A 413 14.14 5.97 -0.63
C ASP A 413 14.55 6.19 0.84
N PHE A 414 14.15 5.32 1.77
CA PHE A 414 14.51 5.39 3.18
C PHE A 414 15.63 4.39 3.50
N SER A 415 16.87 4.79 3.22
CA SER A 415 18.06 3.96 3.45
C SER A 415 18.38 3.85 4.95
N MET A 416 19.25 2.89 5.32
CA MET A 416 19.76 2.74 6.68
C MET A 416 20.43 4.03 7.18
N ALA A 417 21.18 4.74 6.34
CA ALA A 417 21.80 6.01 6.70
C ALA A 417 20.77 7.12 7.02
N ARG A 418 19.64 7.14 6.30
CA ARG A 418 18.52 8.03 6.62
C ARG A 418 17.82 7.61 7.90
N CYS A 419 17.67 6.31 8.13
CA CYS A 419 17.15 5.77 9.39
C CYS A 419 17.98 6.24 10.59
N GLU A 420 19.31 6.09 10.53
CA GLU A 420 20.24 6.56 11.56
C GLU A 420 20.15 8.08 11.79
N SER A 421 19.93 8.84 10.73
CA SER A 421 19.73 10.29 10.84
C SER A 421 18.42 10.63 11.53
N LEU A 422 17.33 9.93 11.20
CA LEU A 422 16.05 10.08 11.89
C LEU A 422 16.17 9.72 13.39
N VAL A 423 16.84 8.63 13.70
CA VAL A 423 17.10 8.19 15.10
C VAL A 423 17.78 9.30 15.89
N ARG A 424 18.88 9.87 15.39
CA ARG A 424 19.57 10.99 16.02
C ARG A 424 18.68 12.22 16.21
N ASP A 425 17.89 12.54 15.20
CA ASP A 425 16.99 13.71 15.26
C ASP A 425 15.82 13.49 16.24
N ILE A 426 15.32 12.25 16.39
CA ILE A 426 14.35 11.91 17.44
C ILE A 426 14.96 12.08 18.82
N GLN A 427 16.17 11.59 19.06
CA GLN A 427 16.88 11.76 20.34
C GLN A 427 17.07 13.24 20.67
N ALA A 428 17.49 14.04 19.70
CA ALA A 428 17.67 15.49 19.87
C ALA A 428 16.33 16.20 20.15
N ALA A 429 15.24 15.79 19.48
CA ALA A 429 13.91 16.35 19.69
C ALA A 429 13.37 16.03 21.09
N LEU A 430 13.56 14.79 21.57
CA LEU A 430 13.19 14.39 22.93
C LEU A 430 13.94 15.22 23.98
N GLY A 431 15.26 15.40 23.81
CA GLY A 431 16.08 16.23 24.68
C GLY A 431 15.63 17.69 24.72
N ALA A 432 15.27 18.26 23.56
CA ALA A 432 14.76 19.64 23.48
C ALA A 432 13.38 19.79 24.17
N LEU A 433 12.49 18.82 23.99
CA LEU A 433 11.17 18.83 24.64
C LEU A 433 11.28 18.69 26.18
N ALA A 434 12.14 17.80 26.67
CA ALA A 434 12.41 17.66 28.12
C ALA A 434 13.01 18.93 28.73
N HIS A 435 13.88 19.65 27.99
CA HIS A 435 14.47 20.90 28.45
C HIS A 435 13.42 22.02 28.56
N LEU A 436 12.49 22.13 27.61
CA LEU A 436 11.37 23.08 27.66
C LEU A 436 10.46 22.82 28.88
N GLU A 437 10.24 21.57 29.21
CA GLU A 437 9.50 21.16 30.39
C GLU A 437 10.15 21.69 31.69
N ILE A 438 11.45 21.46 31.87
CA ILE A 438 12.21 21.92 33.04
C ILE A 438 12.14 23.44 33.16
N GLN A 439 12.31 24.19 32.05
CA GLN A 439 12.22 25.64 32.06
C GLN A 439 10.81 26.15 32.46
N ASN A 440 9.75 25.49 32.00
CA ASN A 440 8.39 25.84 32.37
C ASN A 440 8.12 25.58 33.87
N LEU A 441 8.56 24.40 34.38
CA LEU A 441 8.41 24.12 35.84
C LEU A 441 9.15 25.11 36.70
N GLN A 442 10.35 25.55 36.33
CA GLN A 442 11.11 26.58 37.05
C GLN A 442 10.43 27.93 37.04
N ARG A 443 9.74 28.30 35.95
CA ARG A 443 8.95 29.55 35.87
C ARG A 443 7.68 29.56 36.71
N TYR A 444 7.12 28.37 37.02
CA TYR A 444 5.95 28.26 37.91
C TYR A 444 6.33 28.18 39.39
N GLN A 445 7.60 27.97 39.72
CA GLN A 445 8.11 27.92 41.11
C GLN A 445 8.80 29.22 41.54
N ALA A 446 9.04 30.16 40.63
CA ALA A 446 9.59 31.49 40.88
C ALA A 446 8.46 32.55 40.88
#